data_16dfab0214fe4c04e0c7e2c7b9159781
#
_entry.id   16dfab0214fe4c04e0c7e2c7b9159781
#
_cell.length_a   1.000
_cell.length_b   1.000
_cell.length_c   1.000
_cell.angle_alpha   90.00
_cell.angle_beta   90.00
_cell.angle_gamma   90.00
#
_symmetry.space_group_name_H-M   'P 1'
#
loop_
_entity.id
_entity.type
_entity.pdbx_description
1 polymer ?
#
loop_
_entity_poly.entity_id
_entity_poly.type
_entity_poly.pdbx_seq_one_letter_code
_entity_poly.pdbx_strand_id
1 'polypeptide(L)'
;DGSSFDCTKNPDTGLYDLYWKRSDSTIGRGVDGASGSSYFYDENPSDNAIQYVETMSYNDAVQTGDTVKITLGDLCVLNSENGEPTTIAKGAWRLKFQLEAGNSAVELPAGQSIDVNGRSATVDTIVLSPIGYHVVYTVDGEATFDTLYDENGEEVPQESGREPAGVCSTWESYAAKLLVTKTDGTVLDFSDCGGSMDPHDGKTVCTRQGTFDTVIPLDDIASVTIGDISIPIE
;
A
#
# COMPACT_ATOMS: atom_id res chain seq x y z
N ASP A 1 3.52 -0.55 35.58
CA ASP A 1 2.71 -0.26 36.76
C ASP A 1 1.56 -1.28 36.98
N GLY A 2 1.36 -2.21 36.03
CA GLY A 2 0.33 -3.24 36.07
C GLY A 2 -1.07 -2.74 35.71
N SER A 3 -1.20 -1.54 35.15
CA SER A 3 -2.47 -1.09 34.61
C SER A 3 -2.78 -1.84 33.31
N SER A 4 -4.05 -2.18 33.14
CA SER A 4 -4.58 -2.72 31.92
C SER A 4 -5.47 -1.67 31.25
N PHE A 5 -5.60 -1.74 29.94
CA PHE A 5 -6.54 -0.93 29.18
C PHE A 5 -7.32 -1.83 28.23
N ASP A 6 -8.59 -1.48 28.05
CA ASP A 6 -9.40 -2.15 27.04
C ASP A 6 -9.19 -1.41 25.72
N CYS A 7 -8.84 -2.15 24.68
CA CYS A 7 -8.84 -1.69 23.31
C CYS A 7 -9.75 -2.59 22.48
N THR A 8 -10.50 -1.98 21.60
CA THR A 8 -11.41 -2.69 20.72
C THR A 8 -10.65 -3.20 19.51
N LYS A 9 -10.90 -4.46 19.18
CA LYS A 9 -10.42 -5.06 17.94
C LYS A 9 -11.48 -4.83 16.87
N ASN A 10 -11.09 -4.24 15.76
CA ASN A 10 -11.96 -4.10 14.62
C ASN A 10 -12.34 -5.49 14.09
N PRO A 11 -13.62 -5.85 14.03
CA PRO A 11 -14.05 -7.20 13.65
C PRO A 11 -13.75 -7.54 12.19
N ASP A 12 -13.66 -6.54 11.30
CA ASP A 12 -13.45 -6.73 9.87
C ASP A 12 -11.96 -6.91 9.52
N THR A 13 -11.08 -6.16 10.17
CA THR A 13 -9.64 -6.17 9.90
C THR A 13 -8.85 -7.02 10.91
N GLY A 14 -9.41 -7.30 12.07
CA GLY A 14 -8.71 -7.95 13.18
C GLY A 14 -7.64 -7.10 13.85
N LEU A 15 -7.50 -5.83 13.48
CA LEU A 15 -6.55 -4.89 14.06
C LEU A 15 -7.12 -4.15 15.26
N TYR A 16 -6.27 -3.57 16.08
CA TYR A 16 -6.70 -2.80 17.25
C TYR A 16 -6.84 -1.32 16.93
N ASP A 17 -7.84 -0.66 17.50
CA ASP A 17 -8.10 0.78 17.37
C ASP A 17 -7.12 1.61 18.23
N LEU A 18 -5.84 1.32 18.08
CA LEU A 18 -4.73 2.00 18.74
C LEU A 18 -3.96 2.87 17.75
N TYR A 19 -3.44 3.99 18.23
CA TYR A 19 -2.54 4.82 17.44
C TYR A 19 -1.62 5.67 18.32
N TRP A 20 -0.51 6.10 17.72
CA TRP A 20 0.37 7.07 18.34
C TRP A 20 -0.12 8.48 18.04
N LYS A 21 -0.34 9.30 19.07
CA LYS A 21 -0.69 10.71 18.91
C LYS A 21 0.34 11.48 18.10
N ARG A 22 1.58 11.02 18.15
CA ARG A 22 2.68 11.50 17.34
C ARG A 22 3.51 10.30 16.89
N SER A 23 3.71 10.19 15.60
CA SER A 23 4.65 9.26 14.98
C SER A 23 5.49 10.03 13.97
N ASP A 24 6.81 9.85 14.04
CA ASP A 24 7.76 10.46 13.12
C ASP A 24 8.89 9.47 12.89
N SER A 25 9.00 8.99 11.66
CA SER A 25 9.97 7.98 11.25
C SER A 25 10.81 8.48 10.10
N THR A 26 12.13 8.29 10.18
CA THR A 26 13.09 8.70 9.15
C THR A 26 14.12 7.61 8.91
N ILE A 27 14.55 7.46 7.64
CA ILE A 27 15.64 6.58 7.23
C ILE A 27 16.73 7.41 6.56
N GLY A 28 18.00 7.13 6.92
CA GLY A 28 19.16 7.77 6.32
C GLY A 28 19.21 9.28 6.53
N ARG A 29 19.32 10.04 5.45
CA ARG A 29 19.47 11.51 5.46
C ARG A 29 18.14 12.26 5.49
N GLY A 30 17.02 11.55 5.58
CA GLY A 30 15.69 12.07 5.30
C GLY A 30 15.41 11.96 3.81
N VAL A 31 14.27 11.44 3.46
CA VAL A 31 13.84 11.20 2.06
C VAL A 31 12.62 12.02 1.77
N ASP A 32 12.60 12.67 0.62
CA ASP A 32 11.42 13.33 0.11
C ASP A 32 10.42 12.29 -0.36
N GLY A 33 9.14 12.47 -0.01
CA GLY A 33 8.06 11.66 -0.55
C GLY A 33 7.92 10.27 0.08
N ALA A 34 7.96 10.18 1.40
CA ALA A 34 7.60 8.95 2.10
C ALA A 34 6.07 8.83 2.23
N SER A 35 5.56 7.63 1.97
CA SER A 35 4.20 7.21 2.32
C SER A 35 4.27 5.95 3.16
N GLY A 36 3.30 5.74 4.04
CA GLY A 36 3.32 4.56 4.88
C GLY A 36 1.99 4.30 5.57
N SER A 37 1.89 3.13 6.16
CA SER A 37 0.78 2.71 7.01
C SER A 37 1.31 2.16 8.31
N SER A 38 0.49 2.17 9.34
CA SER A 38 0.84 1.55 10.61
C SER A 38 -0.39 0.95 11.27
N TYR A 39 -0.17 -0.11 12.02
CA TYR A 39 -1.24 -0.79 12.72
C TYR A 39 -0.70 -1.49 13.98
N PHE A 40 -1.63 -1.87 14.85
CA PHE A 40 -1.36 -2.69 16.02
C PHE A 40 -2.05 -4.05 15.87
N TYR A 41 -1.34 -5.11 16.19
CA TYR A 41 -1.91 -6.45 16.26
C TYR A 41 -1.31 -7.22 17.43
N ASP A 42 -1.95 -8.30 17.81
CA ASP A 42 -1.52 -9.17 18.89
C ASP A 42 -1.38 -10.59 18.34
N GLU A 43 -0.13 -11.01 18.19
CA GLU A 43 0.21 -12.35 17.68
C GLU A 43 -0.07 -13.44 18.72
N ASN A 44 0.07 -13.09 20.02
CA ASN A 44 -0.12 -14.04 21.10
C ASN A 44 -0.86 -13.40 22.28
N PRO A 45 -2.19 -13.42 22.29
CA PRO A 45 -3.02 -12.81 23.35
C PRO A 45 -2.71 -13.25 24.78
N SER A 46 -1.85 -14.26 24.97
CA SER A 46 -1.48 -14.78 26.29
C SER A 46 -0.19 -14.20 26.88
N ASP A 47 0.57 -13.42 26.10
CA ASP A 47 1.89 -12.92 26.53
C ASP A 47 1.90 -11.49 27.09
N ASN A 48 0.73 -10.83 27.13
CA ASN A 48 0.58 -9.45 27.60
C ASN A 48 1.45 -8.43 26.83
N ALA A 49 1.64 -8.66 25.53
CA ALA A 49 2.36 -7.80 24.61
C ALA A 49 1.47 -7.49 23.39
N ILE A 50 1.73 -6.37 22.75
CA ILE A 50 1.09 -6.00 21.51
C ILE A 50 2.17 -5.49 20.54
N GLN A 51 2.08 -5.87 19.28
CA GLN A 51 3.01 -5.48 18.24
C GLN A 51 2.53 -4.22 17.54
N TYR A 52 3.46 -3.29 17.32
CA TYR A 52 3.28 -2.16 16.43
C TYR A 52 4.08 -2.40 15.16
N VAL A 53 3.41 -2.33 14.04
CA VAL A 53 4.00 -2.45 12.71
C VAL A 53 3.90 -1.11 12.00
N GLU A 54 4.97 -0.68 11.39
CA GLU A 54 5.03 0.49 10.53
C GLU A 54 5.67 0.10 9.21
N THR A 55 4.97 0.36 8.12
CA THR A 55 5.44 0.15 6.76
C THR A 55 5.66 1.50 6.11
N MET A 56 6.84 1.69 5.50
CA MET A 56 7.19 2.94 4.84
C MET A 56 7.68 2.65 3.42
N SER A 57 7.22 3.45 2.47
CA SER A 57 7.67 3.47 1.09
C SER A 57 8.38 4.80 0.82
N TYR A 58 9.52 4.75 0.17
CA TYR A 58 10.35 5.90 -0.16
C TYR A 58 10.61 5.95 -1.66
N ASN A 59 10.69 7.16 -2.22
CA ASN A 59 11.06 7.35 -3.63
C ASN A 59 12.54 7.04 -3.89
N ASP A 60 13.39 7.25 -2.88
CA ASP A 60 14.82 6.93 -2.97
C ASP A 60 15.11 5.51 -2.49
N ALA A 61 16.12 4.89 -3.07
CA ALA A 61 16.54 3.57 -2.65
C ALA A 61 17.09 3.57 -1.21
N VAL A 62 16.44 2.80 -0.35
CA VAL A 62 16.87 2.53 1.01
C VAL A 62 17.98 1.47 0.98
N GLN A 63 19.07 1.69 1.72
CA GLN A 63 20.24 0.83 1.70
C GLN A 63 20.51 0.17 3.06
N THR A 64 21.08 -1.04 3.03
CA THR A 64 21.60 -1.68 4.24
C THR A 64 22.62 -0.77 4.92
N GLY A 65 22.48 -0.59 6.23
CA GLY A 65 23.33 0.29 7.03
C GLY A 65 22.76 1.71 7.21
N ASP A 66 21.70 2.08 6.51
CA ASP A 66 21.01 3.34 6.76
C ASP A 66 20.47 3.37 8.20
N THR A 67 20.56 4.55 8.80
CA THR A 67 20.06 4.74 10.16
C THR A 67 18.56 5.02 10.15
N VAL A 68 17.80 4.15 10.81
CA VAL A 68 16.38 4.36 11.09
C VAL A 68 16.23 5.09 12.42
N LYS A 69 15.39 6.11 12.46
CA LYS A 69 14.98 6.81 13.68
C LYS A 69 13.47 6.85 13.74
N ILE A 70 12.91 6.40 14.84
CA ILE A 70 11.47 6.42 15.11
C ILE A 70 11.24 7.20 16.40
N THR A 71 10.33 8.16 16.36
CA THR A 71 9.90 8.92 17.54
C THR A 71 8.38 8.75 17.68
N LEU A 72 7.97 8.19 18.81
CA LEU A 72 6.57 7.94 19.14
C LEU A 72 6.19 8.73 20.38
N GLY A 73 5.00 9.30 20.41
CA GLY A 73 4.52 10.07 21.56
C GLY A 73 3.08 9.73 21.89
N ASP A 74 2.75 9.61 23.14
CA ASP A 74 1.45 9.26 23.71
C ASP A 74 0.69 8.20 22.92
N LEU A 75 0.47 7.04 23.53
CA LEU A 75 -0.38 5.99 22.95
C LEU A 75 -1.83 6.29 23.27
N CYS A 76 -2.69 6.24 22.25
CA CYS A 76 -4.10 6.56 22.34
C CYS A 76 -4.96 5.43 21.77
N VAL A 77 -6.21 5.36 22.24
CA VAL A 77 -7.27 4.58 21.65
C VAL A 77 -8.31 5.54 21.04
N LEU A 78 -8.86 5.20 19.89
CA LEU A 78 -10.01 5.89 19.33
C LEU A 78 -11.27 5.41 20.03
N ASN A 79 -12.05 6.36 20.55
CA ASN A 79 -13.38 6.02 21.05
C ASN A 79 -14.31 5.79 19.85
N SER A 80 -14.84 4.58 19.74
CA SER A 80 -15.72 4.17 18.63
C SER A 80 -17.05 4.95 18.56
N GLU A 81 -17.47 5.60 19.67
CA GLU A 81 -18.75 6.33 19.70
C GLU A 81 -18.64 7.78 19.18
N ASN A 82 -17.53 8.45 19.44
CA ASN A 82 -17.37 9.87 19.11
C ASN A 82 -16.11 10.20 18.32
N GLY A 83 -15.25 9.21 18.03
CA GLY A 83 -13.99 9.40 17.30
C GLY A 83 -12.93 10.20 18.08
N GLU A 84 -13.16 10.49 19.37
CA GLU A 84 -12.21 11.26 20.17
C GLU A 84 -11.09 10.39 20.74
N PRO A 85 -9.86 10.87 20.70
CA PRO A 85 -8.72 10.13 21.21
C PRO A 85 -8.66 10.15 22.74
N THR A 86 -8.53 8.97 23.33
CA THR A 86 -8.21 8.82 24.76
C THR A 86 -6.78 8.36 24.93
N THR A 87 -5.95 9.16 25.62
CA THR A 87 -4.56 8.78 25.92
C THR A 87 -4.53 7.69 27.00
N ILE A 88 -3.99 6.52 26.65
CA ILE A 88 -3.84 5.37 27.56
C ILE A 88 -2.45 5.26 28.15
N ALA A 89 -1.40 5.73 27.41
CA ALA A 89 -0.05 5.81 27.94
C ALA A 89 0.62 7.10 27.48
N LYS A 90 1.04 7.92 28.46
CA LYS A 90 1.82 9.13 28.17
C LYS A 90 3.29 8.81 28.08
N GLY A 91 3.97 9.33 27.09
CA GLY A 91 5.40 9.13 26.93
C GLY A 91 5.97 9.70 25.65
N ALA A 92 7.28 9.56 25.55
CA ALA A 92 8.03 9.82 24.33
C ALA A 92 9.07 8.70 24.18
N TRP A 93 8.87 7.89 23.18
CA TRP A 93 9.78 6.78 22.87
C TRP A 93 10.61 7.15 21.65
N ARG A 94 11.90 6.83 21.71
CA ARG A 94 12.84 7.08 20.63
C ARG A 94 13.62 5.82 20.37
N LEU A 95 13.52 5.33 19.15
CA LEU A 95 14.26 4.19 18.67
C LEU A 95 15.27 4.66 17.62
N LYS A 96 16.46 4.07 17.65
CA LYS A 96 17.49 4.31 16.65
C LYS A 96 18.23 3.01 16.40
N PHE A 97 18.27 2.56 15.16
CA PHE A 97 18.96 1.36 14.74
C PHE A 97 19.49 1.51 13.32
N GLN A 98 20.33 0.60 12.89
CA GLN A 98 20.73 0.49 11.49
C GLN A 98 19.85 -0.52 10.79
N LEU A 99 19.46 -0.22 9.55
CA LEU A 99 18.69 -1.13 8.73
C LEU A 99 19.56 -2.33 8.35
N GLU A 100 19.17 -3.50 8.80
CA GLU A 100 19.73 -4.78 8.35
C GLU A 100 18.78 -5.31 7.28
N ALA A 101 18.95 -4.83 6.05
CA ALA A 101 18.07 -5.23 4.97
C ALA A 101 18.53 -6.54 4.33
N GLY A 102 17.64 -7.53 4.30
CA GLY A 102 17.64 -8.52 3.24
C GLY A 102 16.70 -8.03 2.12
N ASN A 103 17.07 -8.21 0.86
CA ASN A 103 16.10 -8.06 -0.22
C ASN A 103 15.15 -9.26 -0.15
N SER A 104 13.97 -9.06 0.43
CA SER A 104 12.91 -10.08 0.49
C SER A 104 11.94 -9.99 -0.69
N ALA A 105 12.17 -9.09 -1.63
CA ALA A 105 11.35 -8.98 -2.82
C ALA A 105 11.74 -10.06 -3.84
N VAL A 106 10.74 -10.60 -4.52
CA VAL A 106 10.88 -11.52 -5.65
C VAL A 106 10.36 -10.86 -6.91
N GLU A 107 11.08 -11.08 -8.01
CA GLU A 107 10.62 -10.70 -9.34
C GLU A 107 9.96 -11.92 -9.96
N LEU A 108 8.69 -11.79 -10.36
CA LEU A 108 7.94 -12.85 -11.00
C LEU A 108 8.13 -12.81 -12.52
N PRO A 109 7.90 -13.95 -13.21
CA PRO A 109 7.98 -13.98 -14.67
C PRO A 109 7.12 -12.91 -15.32
N ALA A 110 7.66 -12.20 -16.29
CA ALA A 110 7.02 -11.14 -17.06
C ALA A 110 7.05 -11.45 -18.57
N GLY A 111 6.44 -10.60 -19.40
CA GLY A 111 6.36 -10.77 -20.85
C GLY A 111 5.06 -11.41 -21.34
N GLN A 112 4.11 -11.71 -20.43
CA GLN A 112 2.81 -12.26 -20.81
C GLN A 112 1.93 -11.19 -21.44
N SER A 113 1.15 -11.58 -22.45
CA SER A 113 0.06 -10.78 -22.96
C SER A 113 -1.16 -10.91 -22.07
N ILE A 114 -1.79 -9.79 -21.74
CA ILE A 114 -3.00 -9.70 -20.91
C ILE A 114 -4.06 -8.87 -21.61
N ASP A 115 -5.32 -9.07 -21.23
CA ASP A 115 -6.42 -8.18 -21.55
C ASP A 115 -6.65 -7.18 -20.41
N VAL A 116 -6.68 -5.90 -20.77
CA VAL A 116 -7.03 -4.81 -19.86
C VAL A 116 -8.26 -4.08 -20.40
N ASN A 117 -9.43 -4.46 -19.92
CA ASN A 117 -10.70 -3.86 -20.32
C ASN A 117 -10.93 -3.86 -21.85
N GLY A 118 -10.57 -4.97 -22.53
CA GLY A 118 -10.67 -5.13 -23.99
C GLY A 118 -9.50 -4.54 -24.78
N ARG A 119 -8.42 -4.14 -24.11
CA ARG A 119 -7.17 -3.68 -24.72
C ARG A 119 -6.08 -4.74 -24.55
N SER A 120 -5.30 -4.96 -25.60
CA SER A 120 -4.11 -5.79 -25.47
C SER A 120 -3.04 -5.06 -24.66
N ALA A 121 -2.41 -5.75 -23.74
CA ALA A 121 -1.28 -5.23 -22.96
C ALA A 121 -0.24 -6.32 -22.74
N THR A 122 0.98 -5.89 -22.39
CA THR A 122 2.09 -6.77 -22.03
C THR A 122 2.54 -6.45 -20.62
N VAL A 123 2.72 -7.47 -19.79
CA VAL A 123 3.31 -7.32 -18.47
C VAL A 123 4.81 -7.13 -18.61
N ASP A 124 5.34 -6.02 -18.11
CA ASP A 124 6.76 -5.68 -18.22
C ASP A 124 7.53 -6.07 -16.95
N THR A 125 6.94 -5.84 -15.78
CA THR A 125 7.59 -6.12 -14.49
C THR A 125 6.57 -6.47 -13.43
N ILE A 126 6.89 -7.47 -12.60
CA ILE A 126 6.15 -7.80 -11.39
C ILE A 126 7.16 -8.03 -10.28
N VAL A 127 7.14 -7.17 -9.29
CA VAL A 127 7.91 -7.34 -8.06
C VAL A 127 6.95 -7.48 -6.90
N LEU A 128 7.14 -8.52 -6.12
CA LEU A 128 6.36 -8.81 -4.92
C LEU A 128 7.27 -8.88 -3.72
N SER A 129 6.84 -8.30 -2.62
CA SER A 129 7.53 -8.35 -1.34
C SER A 129 6.54 -8.66 -0.21
N PRO A 130 7.00 -9.04 0.99
CA PRO A 130 6.10 -9.24 2.12
C PRO A 130 5.27 -8.02 2.53
N ILE A 131 5.63 -6.85 2.05
CA ILE A 131 4.99 -5.58 2.44
C ILE A 131 4.24 -4.89 1.29
N GLY A 132 4.30 -5.43 0.06
CA GLY A 132 3.61 -4.80 -1.07
C GLY A 132 4.05 -5.32 -2.42
N TYR A 133 3.58 -4.63 -3.45
CA TYR A 133 3.79 -5.00 -4.85
C TYR A 133 4.18 -3.78 -5.70
N HIS A 134 4.85 -4.07 -6.81
CA HIS A 134 5.13 -3.16 -7.89
C HIS A 134 4.92 -3.88 -9.23
N VAL A 135 4.01 -3.38 -10.05
CA VAL A 135 3.63 -3.97 -11.33
C VAL A 135 3.68 -2.91 -12.41
N VAL A 136 4.35 -3.22 -13.51
CA VAL A 136 4.40 -2.39 -14.71
C VAL A 136 3.88 -3.20 -15.88
N TYR A 137 3.01 -2.61 -16.68
CA TYR A 137 2.52 -3.20 -17.93
C TYR A 137 2.30 -2.11 -18.97
N THR A 138 2.48 -2.46 -20.24
CA THR A 138 2.31 -1.58 -21.39
C THR A 138 1.05 -1.96 -22.14
N VAL A 139 0.09 -1.03 -22.22
CA VAL A 139 -1.17 -1.16 -22.94
C VAL A 139 -1.00 -0.64 -24.37
N ASP A 140 -1.52 -1.38 -25.35
CA ASP A 140 -1.58 -0.91 -26.73
C ASP A 140 -2.61 0.23 -26.86
N GLY A 141 -2.16 1.34 -27.44
CA GLY A 141 -2.93 2.58 -27.54
C GLY A 141 -2.46 3.65 -26.57
N GLU A 142 -2.41 4.86 -27.06
CA GLU A 142 -2.01 6.05 -26.28
C GLU A 142 -3.22 6.60 -25.53
N ALA A 143 -3.10 6.72 -24.21
CA ALA A 143 -4.14 7.30 -23.36
C ALA A 143 -4.28 8.79 -23.65
N THR A 144 -5.51 9.24 -23.77
CA THR A 144 -5.88 10.65 -23.89
C THR A 144 -6.69 11.05 -22.66
N PHE A 145 -6.44 12.23 -22.15
CA PHE A 145 -7.11 12.75 -20.97
C PHE A 145 -8.10 13.82 -21.38
N ASP A 146 -9.38 13.47 -21.36
CA ASP A 146 -10.46 14.38 -21.73
C ASP A 146 -10.86 15.24 -20.52
N THR A 147 -11.19 16.51 -20.78
CA THR A 147 -11.85 17.35 -19.77
C THR A 147 -13.26 16.82 -19.56
N LEU A 148 -13.62 16.49 -18.32
CA LEU A 148 -14.98 16.08 -17.99
C LEU A 148 -15.85 17.31 -17.67
N TYR A 149 -17.09 17.26 -18.14
CA TYR A 149 -18.10 18.27 -17.91
C TYR A 149 -19.28 17.68 -17.13
N ASP A 150 -19.85 18.45 -16.22
CA ASP A 150 -21.04 18.07 -15.48
C ASP A 150 -22.32 18.13 -16.36
N GLU A 151 -23.46 17.80 -15.77
CA GLU A 151 -24.76 17.85 -16.44
C GLU A 151 -25.19 19.25 -16.91
N ASN A 152 -24.56 20.32 -16.39
CA ASN A 152 -24.79 21.70 -16.77
C ASN A 152 -23.82 22.17 -17.86
N GLY A 153 -22.85 21.33 -18.26
CA GLY A 153 -21.80 21.65 -19.21
C GLY A 153 -20.67 22.50 -18.62
N GLU A 154 -20.53 22.52 -17.29
CA GLU A 154 -19.40 23.13 -16.61
C GLU A 154 -18.30 22.08 -16.39
N GLU A 155 -17.02 22.50 -16.49
CA GLU A 155 -15.89 21.62 -16.23
C GLU A 155 -15.93 21.10 -14.80
N VAL A 156 -15.82 19.79 -14.61
CA VAL A 156 -15.76 19.17 -13.29
C VAL A 156 -14.49 19.66 -12.59
N PRO A 157 -14.62 20.38 -11.46
CA PRO A 157 -13.47 21.01 -10.81
C PRO A 157 -12.53 19.94 -10.25
N GLN A 158 -11.23 20.20 -10.39
CA GLN A 158 -10.21 19.38 -9.74
C GLN A 158 -10.28 19.55 -8.22
N GLU A 159 -10.47 18.47 -7.49
CA GLU A 159 -10.36 18.49 -6.04
C GLU A 159 -8.90 18.69 -5.61
N SER A 160 -8.68 19.52 -4.60
CA SER A 160 -7.34 19.80 -4.08
C SER A 160 -6.63 18.53 -3.65
N GLY A 161 -5.44 18.29 -4.20
CA GLY A 161 -4.63 17.10 -3.90
C GLY A 161 -5.02 15.83 -4.65
N ARG A 162 -5.93 15.92 -5.63
CA ARG A 162 -6.30 14.81 -6.52
C ARG A 162 -5.97 15.14 -7.97
N GLU A 163 -5.80 14.09 -8.76
CA GLU A 163 -5.68 14.22 -10.21
C GLU A 163 -6.98 14.73 -10.83
N PRO A 164 -6.94 15.41 -12.00
CA PRO A 164 -8.13 15.81 -12.72
C PRO A 164 -9.09 14.63 -12.98
N ALA A 165 -10.38 14.89 -12.93
CA ALA A 165 -11.41 13.85 -13.09
C ALA A 165 -11.27 13.06 -14.41
N GLY A 166 -10.84 13.71 -15.49
CA GLY A 166 -10.55 13.05 -16.78
C GLY A 166 -9.40 12.07 -16.71
N VAL A 167 -8.36 12.36 -15.91
CA VAL A 167 -7.25 11.41 -15.68
C VAL A 167 -7.75 10.21 -14.89
N CYS A 168 -8.52 10.43 -13.82
CA CYS A 168 -9.10 9.35 -13.02
C CYS A 168 -10.02 8.44 -13.86
N SER A 169 -10.91 9.04 -14.64
CA SER A 169 -11.81 8.29 -15.54
C SER A 169 -11.05 7.50 -16.61
N THR A 170 -9.99 8.08 -17.17
CA THR A 170 -9.14 7.37 -18.14
C THR A 170 -8.42 6.20 -17.44
N TRP A 171 -7.91 6.40 -16.22
CA TRP A 171 -7.27 5.36 -15.44
C TRP A 171 -8.14 4.11 -15.29
N GLU A 172 -9.43 4.25 -15.01
CA GLU A 172 -10.36 3.12 -14.88
C GLU A 172 -10.36 2.20 -16.11
N SER A 173 -10.17 2.76 -17.31
CA SER A 173 -10.09 1.99 -18.54
C SER A 173 -8.73 1.35 -18.83
N TYR A 174 -7.68 1.80 -18.17
CA TYR A 174 -6.32 1.29 -18.30
C TYR A 174 -5.86 0.47 -17.08
N ALA A 175 -6.62 0.49 -15.99
CA ALA A 175 -6.29 -0.25 -14.77
C ALA A 175 -6.55 -1.76 -14.99
N ALA A 176 -5.48 -2.54 -14.99
CA ALA A 176 -5.59 -4.00 -15.00
C ALA A 176 -6.16 -4.50 -13.67
N LYS A 177 -6.98 -5.55 -13.72
CA LYS A 177 -7.34 -6.32 -12.51
C LYS A 177 -6.07 -6.78 -11.81
N LEU A 178 -6.00 -6.62 -10.48
CA LEU A 178 -4.83 -7.01 -9.68
C LEU A 178 -5.27 -7.70 -8.40
N LEU A 179 -4.98 -9.00 -8.28
CA LEU A 179 -5.31 -9.81 -7.11
C LEU A 179 -4.05 -10.47 -6.58
N VAL A 180 -3.96 -10.60 -5.26
CA VAL A 180 -3.00 -11.46 -4.59
C VAL A 180 -3.78 -12.57 -3.88
N THR A 181 -3.53 -13.82 -4.27
CA THR A 181 -4.20 -14.99 -3.69
C THR A 181 -3.25 -15.67 -2.71
N LYS A 182 -3.69 -15.84 -1.47
CA LYS A 182 -2.94 -16.52 -0.43
C LYS A 182 -3.08 -18.04 -0.53
N THR A 183 -2.16 -18.77 0.08
CA THR A 183 -2.17 -20.25 0.13
C THR A 183 -3.38 -20.83 0.87
N ASP A 184 -4.00 -20.05 1.76
CA ASP A 184 -5.24 -20.42 2.44
C ASP A 184 -6.52 -20.15 1.60
N GLY A 185 -6.36 -19.62 0.38
CA GLY A 185 -7.44 -19.27 -0.53
C GLY A 185 -8.01 -17.86 -0.35
N THR A 186 -7.52 -17.09 0.62
CA THR A 186 -7.89 -15.67 0.77
C THR A 186 -7.42 -14.89 -0.44
N VAL A 187 -8.29 -14.02 -0.98
CA VAL A 187 -7.99 -13.14 -2.10
C VAL A 187 -7.98 -11.70 -1.62
N LEU A 188 -6.87 -11.03 -1.85
CA LEU A 188 -6.72 -9.59 -1.64
C LEU A 188 -6.91 -8.92 -3.01
N ASP A 189 -7.87 -8.02 -3.09
CA ASP A 189 -8.23 -7.32 -4.33
C ASP A 189 -7.67 -5.90 -4.30
N PHE A 190 -6.77 -5.61 -5.23
CA PHE A 190 -6.16 -4.30 -5.44
C PHE A 190 -6.63 -3.66 -6.75
N SER A 191 -7.68 -4.17 -7.39
CA SER A 191 -8.14 -3.70 -8.70
C SER A 191 -8.54 -2.22 -8.68
N ASP A 192 -9.13 -1.76 -7.59
CA ASP A 192 -9.57 -0.37 -7.41
C ASP A 192 -8.45 0.58 -6.90
N CYS A 193 -7.25 0.04 -6.64
CA CYS A 193 -6.12 0.89 -6.23
C CYS A 193 -5.61 1.73 -7.39
N GLY A 194 -5.17 2.95 -7.06
CA GLY A 194 -4.61 3.88 -8.03
C GLY A 194 -3.30 3.39 -8.66
N GLY A 195 -2.83 4.19 -9.60
CA GLY A 195 -1.58 3.95 -10.32
C GLY A 195 -1.19 5.19 -11.11
N SER A 196 -0.23 5.04 -12.02
CA SER A 196 0.17 6.09 -12.96
C SER A 196 0.14 5.59 -14.40
N MET A 197 -0.09 6.51 -15.32
CA MET A 197 -0.07 6.29 -16.77
C MET A 197 0.94 7.23 -17.40
N ASP A 198 1.74 6.71 -18.31
CA ASP A 198 2.68 7.46 -19.14
C ASP A 198 2.42 7.14 -20.62
N PRO A 199 1.55 7.93 -21.28
CA PRO A 199 1.25 7.74 -22.70
C PRO A 199 2.38 8.27 -23.58
N HIS A 200 2.94 7.42 -24.47
CA HIS A 200 3.93 7.81 -25.45
C HIS A 200 4.02 6.79 -26.60
N ASP A 201 4.35 7.28 -27.77
CA ASP A 201 4.63 6.48 -28.96
C ASP A 201 3.52 5.45 -29.34
N GLY A 202 2.25 5.86 -29.17
CA GLY A 202 1.09 5.00 -29.47
C GLY A 202 0.81 3.92 -28.46
N LYS A 203 1.45 3.96 -27.28
CA LYS A 203 1.28 3.06 -26.15
C LYS A 203 1.09 3.81 -24.86
N THR A 204 0.71 3.12 -23.81
CA THR A 204 0.60 3.67 -22.46
C THR A 204 1.26 2.73 -21.47
N VAL A 205 2.31 3.19 -20.82
CA VAL A 205 2.93 2.46 -19.70
C VAL A 205 2.13 2.74 -18.44
N CYS A 206 1.62 1.68 -17.83
CA CYS A 206 0.87 1.73 -16.58
C CYS A 206 1.71 1.16 -15.46
N THR A 207 1.80 1.89 -14.35
CA THR A 207 2.51 1.43 -13.15
C THR A 207 1.52 1.36 -12.00
N ARG A 208 1.50 0.23 -11.31
CA ARG A 208 0.75 0.01 -10.07
C ARG A 208 1.70 -0.39 -8.97
N GLN A 209 1.62 0.30 -7.85
CA GLN A 209 2.39 -0.04 -6.66
C GLN A 209 1.53 0.21 -5.43
N GLY A 210 1.73 -0.61 -4.42
CA GLY A 210 1.00 -0.48 -3.18
C GLY A 210 1.63 -1.28 -2.06
N THR A 211 1.22 -0.97 -0.84
CA THR A 211 1.57 -1.72 0.36
C THR A 211 0.39 -2.57 0.79
N PHE A 212 0.68 -3.73 1.36
CA PHE A 212 -0.33 -4.54 2.05
C PHE A 212 -0.69 -3.90 3.39
N ASP A 213 -1.91 -4.07 3.84
CA ASP A 213 -2.36 -3.60 5.16
C ASP A 213 -1.60 -4.28 6.30
N THR A 214 -1.14 -5.51 6.06
CA THR A 214 -0.33 -6.30 7.00
C THR A 214 0.85 -6.94 6.26
N VAL A 215 1.91 -7.27 7.00
CA VAL A 215 3.03 -8.03 6.44
C VAL A 215 2.55 -9.45 6.08
N ILE A 216 2.78 -9.86 4.85
CA ILE A 216 2.40 -11.18 4.32
C ILE A 216 3.69 -11.91 3.91
N PRO A 217 4.08 -12.98 4.61
CA PRO A 217 5.20 -13.81 4.16
C PRO A 217 5.00 -14.28 2.73
N LEU A 218 6.05 -14.27 1.90
CA LEU A 218 5.92 -14.70 0.50
C LEU A 218 5.48 -16.17 0.38
N ASP A 219 5.88 -17.02 1.32
CA ASP A 219 5.44 -18.42 1.39
C ASP A 219 3.92 -18.58 1.63
N ASP A 220 3.25 -17.50 2.12
CA ASP A 220 1.80 -17.48 2.29
C ASP A 220 1.05 -16.97 1.05
N ILE A 221 1.77 -16.60 -0.01
CA ILE A 221 1.17 -16.13 -1.26
C ILE A 221 1.26 -17.24 -2.31
N ALA A 222 0.13 -17.64 -2.86
CA ALA A 222 0.03 -18.67 -3.87
C ALA A 222 0.21 -18.12 -5.30
N SER A 223 -0.37 -16.94 -5.58
CA SER A 223 -0.30 -16.37 -6.93
C SER A 223 -0.62 -14.89 -6.95
N VAL A 224 -0.19 -14.21 -8.01
CA VAL A 224 -0.60 -12.86 -8.39
C VAL A 224 -1.40 -12.95 -9.69
N THR A 225 -2.59 -12.34 -9.73
CA THR A 225 -3.40 -12.23 -10.95
C THR A 225 -3.31 -10.81 -11.48
N ILE A 226 -2.99 -10.66 -12.77
CA ILE A 226 -2.94 -9.38 -13.49
C ILE A 226 -3.77 -9.53 -14.75
N GLY A 227 -4.78 -8.66 -14.92
CA GLY A 227 -5.74 -8.80 -16.01
C GLY A 227 -6.46 -10.15 -15.94
N ASP A 228 -6.29 -10.94 -16.96
CA ASP A 228 -6.91 -12.27 -17.13
C ASP A 228 -5.96 -13.45 -16.84
N ILE A 229 -4.71 -13.19 -16.43
CA ILE A 229 -3.73 -14.23 -16.14
C ILE A 229 -3.41 -14.32 -14.64
N SER A 230 -3.05 -15.51 -14.18
CA SER A 230 -2.57 -15.77 -12.82
C SER A 230 -1.17 -16.40 -12.86
N ILE A 231 -0.25 -15.80 -12.12
CA ILE A 231 1.16 -16.19 -12.07
C ILE A 231 1.40 -16.79 -10.68
N PRO A 232 1.76 -18.08 -10.58
CA PRO A 232 2.06 -18.72 -9.31
C PRO A 232 3.38 -18.20 -8.75
N ILE A 233 3.51 -18.25 -7.43
CA ILE A 233 4.77 -18.03 -6.71
C ILE A 233 5.35 -19.41 -6.39
N GLU A 234 6.56 -19.65 -6.83
CA GLU A 234 7.30 -20.91 -6.61
C GLU A 234 8.21 -20.81 -5.38
#